data_8b00c2a86aec26b8169056de1124b699
#
_entry.id   8b00c2a86aec26b8169056de1124b699
#
_cell.length_a   1.000
_cell.length_b   1.000
_cell.length_c   1.000
_cell.angle_alpha   90.00
_cell.angle_beta   90.00
_cell.angle_gamma   90.00
#
_symmetry.space_group_name_H-M   'P 1'
#
loop_
_entity.id
_entity.type
_entity.pdbx_description
1 polymer ?
#
loop_
_entity_poly.entity_id
_entity_poly.type
_entity_poly.pdbx_seq_one_letter_code
_entity_poly.pdbx_strand_id
1 'polypeptide(L)'
;MRAQCRDHRCRIASTNGQVGGFLHTKVAPLLSEGDRVGYLGDLDLAGGDIEANTQRVLESIVGELDWRRLALTQEQVEQHNLPVITKTDRRFKNGGGVHQAVETEALSQTLIVDIVRDWLDELLPQPLERVLVRERRERARLRRLIEQRPR
;
A
#
# COMPACT_ATOMS: atom_id res chain seq x y z
N MET A 1 -4.39 -1.67 9.63
CA MET A 1 -3.53 -1.97 8.47
C MET A 1 -2.70 -3.25 8.64
N ARG A 2 -1.80 -3.39 9.64
CA ARG A 2 -0.97 -4.62 9.78
C ARG A 2 -1.76 -5.92 9.89
N ALA A 3 -2.93 -5.92 10.52
CA ALA A 3 -3.79 -7.09 10.63
C ALA A 3 -4.35 -7.51 9.26
N GLN A 4 -4.90 -6.55 8.51
CA GLN A 4 -5.43 -6.76 7.15
C GLN A 4 -4.36 -7.30 6.22
N CYS A 5 -3.18 -6.67 6.18
CA CYS A 5 -2.07 -7.14 5.37
C CYS A 5 -1.63 -8.57 5.74
N ARG A 6 -1.65 -8.91 7.03
CA ARG A 6 -1.32 -10.27 7.49
C ARG A 6 -2.35 -11.30 7.03
N ASP A 7 -3.64 -10.98 7.14
CA ASP A 7 -4.72 -11.91 6.78
C ASP A 7 -4.77 -12.15 5.26
N HIS A 8 -4.47 -11.12 4.46
CA HIS A 8 -4.30 -11.22 3.00
C HIS A 8 -2.90 -11.69 2.59
N ARG A 9 -2.00 -11.92 3.54
CA ARG A 9 -0.59 -12.29 3.27
C ARG A 9 0.15 -11.29 2.38
N CYS A 10 -0.26 -10.04 2.36
CA CYS A 10 0.46 -8.98 1.66
C CYS A 10 1.59 -8.41 2.54
N ARG A 11 2.57 -7.82 1.90
CA ARG A 11 3.68 -7.15 2.57
C ARG A 11 3.36 -5.67 2.72
N ILE A 12 3.93 -5.05 3.74
CA ILE A 12 3.83 -3.61 3.97
C ILE A 12 5.23 -3.05 4.18
N ALA A 13 5.53 -1.96 3.51
CA ALA A 13 6.77 -1.20 3.68
C ALA A 13 6.41 0.26 3.94
N SER A 14 7.18 0.93 4.79
CA SER A 14 7.09 2.36 5.02
C SER A 14 8.35 3.01 4.47
N THR A 15 8.18 3.99 3.59
CA THR A 15 9.25 4.82 3.07
C THR A 15 9.23 6.14 3.82
N ASN A 16 10.28 6.46 4.57
CA ASN A 16 10.42 7.76 5.23
C ASN A 16 11.02 8.76 4.24
N GLY A 17 10.26 9.14 3.21
CA GLY A 17 10.76 10.01 2.13
C GLY A 17 11.64 9.27 1.12
N GLN A 18 12.61 9.95 0.52
CA GLN A 18 13.45 9.43 -0.58
C GLN A 18 14.56 8.51 -0.05
N VAL A 19 14.26 7.26 0.25
CA VAL A 19 15.25 6.29 0.74
C VAL A 19 15.57 5.24 -0.32
N GLY A 20 16.36 5.62 -1.33
CA GLY A 20 16.77 4.72 -2.41
C GLY A 20 17.40 3.42 -1.90
N GLY A 21 18.32 3.48 -0.96
CA GLY A 21 18.99 2.29 -0.42
C GLY A 21 18.04 1.26 0.22
N PHE A 22 17.02 1.72 0.95
CA PHE A 22 16.00 0.83 1.52
C PHE A 22 15.16 0.14 0.43
N LEU A 23 14.77 0.87 -0.61
CA LEU A 23 14.02 0.30 -1.73
C LEU A 23 14.83 -0.80 -2.42
N HIS A 24 16.12 -0.57 -2.69
CA HIS A 24 17.00 -1.56 -3.33
C HIS A 24 17.22 -2.81 -2.47
N THR A 25 17.49 -2.63 -1.18
CA THR A 25 17.99 -3.73 -0.33
C THR A 25 16.90 -4.49 0.42
N LYS A 26 15.74 -3.87 0.65
CA LYS A 26 14.67 -4.43 1.48
C LYS A 26 13.35 -4.61 0.76
N VAL A 27 13.02 -3.76 -0.21
CA VAL A 27 11.72 -3.82 -0.90
C VAL A 27 11.83 -4.58 -2.22
N ALA A 28 12.71 -4.16 -3.12
CA ALA A 28 12.85 -4.77 -4.44
C ALA A 28 13.08 -6.30 -4.40
N PRO A 29 13.91 -6.87 -3.47
CA PRO A 29 14.06 -8.32 -3.38
C PRO A 29 12.80 -9.11 -3.03
N LEU A 30 11.74 -8.42 -2.64
CA LEU A 30 10.45 -9.01 -2.26
C LEU A 30 9.41 -8.91 -3.39
N LEU A 31 9.76 -8.29 -4.50
CA LEU A 31 8.89 -8.04 -5.65
C LEU A 31 9.37 -8.79 -6.87
N SER A 32 8.45 -9.02 -7.79
CA SER A 32 8.67 -9.55 -9.12
C SER A 32 7.94 -8.69 -10.14
N GLU A 33 8.34 -8.76 -11.40
CA GLU A 33 7.63 -8.11 -12.49
C GLU A 33 6.14 -8.51 -12.50
N GLY A 34 5.25 -7.53 -12.69
CA GLY A 34 3.81 -7.70 -12.66
C GLY A 34 3.18 -7.74 -11.26
N ASP A 35 3.97 -7.65 -10.19
CA ASP A 35 3.42 -7.57 -8.83
C ASP A 35 2.60 -6.29 -8.64
N ARG A 36 1.52 -6.42 -7.85
CA ARG A 36 0.61 -5.30 -7.54
C ARG A 36 1.07 -4.53 -6.33
N VAL A 37 1.20 -3.21 -6.50
CA VAL A 37 1.66 -2.29 -5.46
C VAL A 37 0.59 -1.24 -5.19
N GLY A 38 0.06 -1.24 -3.96
CA GLY A 38 -0.82 -0.19 -3.46
C GLY A 38 -0.02 0.87 -2.69
N TYR A 39 -0.10 2.12 -3.12
CA TYR A 39 0.63 3.23 -2.54
C TYR A 39 -0.28 4.14 -1.70
N LEU A 40 0.21 4.57 -0.55
CA LEU A 40 -0.42 5.55 0.34
C LEU A 40 0.57 6.69 0.57
N GLY A 41 0.19 7.91 0.31
CA GLY A 41 1.05 9.08 0.50
C GLY A 41 0.29 10.39 0.40
N ASP A 42 0.92 11.47 0.85
CA ASP A 42 0.33 12.81 0.89
C ASP A 42 -0.01 13.33 -0.51
N LEU A 43 -1.05 14.14 -0.58
CA LEU A 43 -1.45 14.83 -1.80
C LEU A 43 -0.80 16.22 -1.82
N ASP A 44 0.48 16.25 -2.16
CA ASP A 44 1.26 17.46 -2.41
C ASP A 44 2.37 17.20 -3.43
N LEU A 45 3.10 18.24 -3.82
CA LEU A 45 4.18 18.11 -4.79
C LEU A 45 5.30 17.17 -4.34
N ALA A 46 5.64 17.21 -3.04
CA ALA A 46 6.67 16.35 -2.48
C ALA A 46 6.22 14.89 -2.44
N GLY A 47 4.95 14.64 -2.05
CA GLY A 47 4.35 13.32 -2.04
C GLY A 47 4.28 12.69 -3.43
N GLY A 48 3.94 13.48 -4.46
CA GLY A 48 3.98 13.05 -5.85
C GLY A 48 5.39 12.68 -6.33
N ASP A 49 6.40 13.49 -5.99
CA ASP A 49 7.79 13.21 -6.31
C ASP A 49 8.31 11.94 -5.61
N ILE A 50 7.93 11.73 -4.34
CA ILE A 50 8.30 10.53 -3.58
C ILE A 50 7.67 9.30 -4.21
N GLU A 51 6.39 9.35 -4.57
CA GLU A 51 5.70 8.25 -5.25
C GLU A 51 6.37 7.90 -6.57
N ALA A 52 6.51 8.88 -7.46
CA ALA A 52 7.12 8.69 -8.78
C ALA A 52 8.55 8.14 -8.68
N ASN A 53 9.36 8.65 -7.73
CA ASN A 53 10.70 8.13 -7.50
C ASN A 53 10.68 6.71 -6.94
N THR A 54 9.75 6.39 -6.03
CA THR A 54 9.62 5.05 -5.45
C THR A 54 9.28 4.03 -6.52
N GLN A 55 8.27 4.31 -7.34
CA GLN A 55 7.86 3.46 -8.46
C GLN A 55 9.04 3.28 -9.44
N ARG A 56 9.64 4.36 -9.93
CA ARG A 56 10.76 4.32 -10.87
C ARG A 56 11.93 3.49 -10.37
N VAL A 57 12.30 3.65 -9.09
CA VAL A 57 13.41 2.89 -8.49
C VAL A 57 13.08 1.40 -8.43
N LEU A 58 11.89 1.02 -8.00
CA LEU A 58 11.49 -0.38 -7.93
C LEU A 58 11.40 -1.01 -9.32
N GLU A 59 10.74 -0.34 -10.28
CA GLU A 59 10.60 -0.83 -11.65
C GLU A 59 11.95 -0.96 -12.38
N SER A 60 12.93 -0.11 -12.06
CA SER A 60 14.29 -0.23 -12.62
C SER A 60 15.03 -1.50 -12.19
N ILE A 61 14.56 -2.17 -11.14
CA ILE A 61 15.19 -3.36 -10.57
C ILE A 61 14.41 -4.62 -10.93
N VAL A 62 13.07 -4.57 -10.83
CA VAL A 62 12.24 -5.78 -10.93
C VAL A 62 11.45 -5.89 -12.23
N GLY A 63 11.41 -4.85 -13.05
CA GLY A 63 10.52 -4.73 -14.22
C GLY A 63 9.25 -3.96 -13.89
N GLU A 64 8.28 -3.98 -14.81
CA GLU A 64 7.01 -3.27 -14.69
C GLU A 64 6.18 -3.76 -13.50
N LEU A 65 5.56 -2.83 -12.77
CA LEU A 65 4.68 -3.10 -11.63
C LEU A 65 3.26 -2.61 -11.90
N ASP A 66 2.25 -3.36 -11.46
CA ASP A 66 0.86 -2.89 -11.43
C ASP A 66 0.69 -1.92 -10.24
N TRP A 67 0.99 -0.63 -10.51
CA TRP A 67 1.04 0.42 -9.50
C TRP A 67 -0.30 1.14 -9.36
N ARG A 68 -0.83 1.20 -8.12
CA ARG A 68 -2.07 1.93 -7.82
C ARG A 68 -1.92 2.82 -6.60
N ARG A 69 -2.17 4.12 -6.76
CA ARG A 69 -2.34 5.04 -5.63
C ARG A 69 -3.69 4.75 -4.95
N LEU A 70 -3.66 4.32 -3.70
CA LEU A 70 -4.84 4.01 -2.90
C LEU A 70 -5.33 5.21 -2.10
N ALA A 71 -4.39 6.01 -1.57
CA ALA A 71 -4.62 7.28 -0.89
C ALA A 71 -3.32 8.12 -0.93
N LEU A 72 -3.35 9.43 -0.90
CA LEU A 72 -4.52 10.27 -0.90
C LEU A 72 -4.82 10.71 -2.34
N THR A 73 -6.06 10.64 -2.78
CA THR A 73 -6.48 11.11 -4.11
C THR A 73 -7.30 12.40 -4.00
N GLN A 74 -7.41 13.15 -5.10
CA GLN A 74 -8.20 14.37 -5.16
C GLN A 74 -9.67 14.09 -4.87
N GLU A 75 -10.20 12.98 -5.42
CA GLU A 75 -11.60 12.57 -5.19
C GLU A 75 -11.87 12.29 -3.71
N GLN A 76 -10.92 11.69 -2.99
CA GLN A 76 -11.06 11.44 -1.55
C GLN A 76 -11.06 12.75 -0.74
N VAL A 77 -10.25 13.73 -1.15
CA VAL A 77 -10.24 15.07 -0.53
C VAL A 77 -11.61 15.72 -0.63
N GLU A 78 -12.20 15.70 -1.82
CA GLU A 78 -13.51 16.29 -2.09
C GLU A 78 -14.64 15.49 -1.38
N GLN A 79 -14.64 14.18 -1.51
CA GLN A 79 -15.66 13.29 -0.94
C GLN A 79 -15.73 13.37 0.59
N HIS A 80 -14.59 13.51 1.25
CA HIS A 80 -14.49 13.52 2.70
C HIS A 80 -14.30 14.92 3.28
N ASN A 81 -14.31 15.97 2.42
CA ASN A 81 -14.10 17.36 2.80
C ASN A 81 -12.85 17.52 3.69
N LEU A 82 -11.74 16.97 3.25
CA LEU A 82 -10.52 16.93 4.05
C LEU A 82 -9.88 18.33 4.17
N PRO A 83 -9.24 18.64 5.29
CA PRO A 83 -8.60 19.92 5.50
C PRO A 83 -7.42 20.10 4.57
N VAL A 84 -7.46 21.17 3.78
CA VAL A 84 -6.37 21.57 2.89
C VAL A 84 -5.46 22.54 3.64
N ILE A 85 -4.18 22.25 3.67
CA ILE A 85 -3.16 23.14 4.23
C ILE A 85 -2.33 23.77 3.11
N THR A 86 -1.74 24.93 3.41
CA THR A 86 -0.85 25.61 2.48
C THR A 86 0.59 25.31 2.86
N LYS A 87 1.34 24.70 1.94
CA LYS A 87 2.78 24.45 2.09
C LYS A 87 3.59 25.36 1.16
N THR A 88 4.77 25.76 1.61
CA THR A 88 5.75 26.48 0.79
C THR A 88 6.88 25.54 0.42
N ASP A 89 7.07 25.29 -0.86
CA ASP A 89 8.19 24.49 -1.34
C ASP A 89 9.43 25.38 -1.57
N ARG A 90 10.48 25.13 -0.77
CA ARG A 90 11.75 25.87 -0.83
C ARG A 90 12.53 25.66 -2.13
N ARG A 91 12.15 24.67 -2.94
CA ARG A 91 12.76 24.42 -4.26
C ARG A 91 12.47 25.53 -5.27
N PHE A 92 11.38 26.26 -5.07
CA PHE A 92 11.01 27.42 -5.91
C PHE A 92 11.61 28.70 -5.34
N LYS A 93 12.84 29.05 -5.75
CA LYS A 93 13.61 30.20 -5.24
C LYS A 93 12.97 31.59 -5.49
N ASN A 94 11.95 31.70 -6.34
CA ASN A 94 11.41 33.00 -6.80
C ASN A 94 9.96 33.24 -6.34
N GLY A 95 9.59 32.87 -5.12
CA GLY A 95 8.31 33.28 -4.52
C GLY A 95 7.05 32.59 -5.04
N GLY A 96 7.15 31.61 -5.94
CA GLY A 96 6.02 30.89 -6.52
C GLY A 96 5.72 29.53 -5.88
N GLY A 97 6.33 29.19 -4.76
CA GLY A 97 6.28 27.86 -4.18
C GLY A 97 5.15 27.59 -3.18
N VAL A 98 4.08 28.39 -3.21
CA VAL A 98 2.91 28.15 -2.34
C VAL A 98 1.95 27.22 -3.07
N HIS A 99 1.67 26.06 -2.49
CA HIS A 99 0.74 25.08 -3.05
C HIS A 99 -0.17 24.49 -1.96
N GLN A 100 -1.28 23.96 -2.41
CA GLN A 100 -2.20 23.23 -1.52
C GLN A 100 -1.66 21.83 -1.28
N ALA A 101 -1.83 21.35 -0.05
CA ALA A 101 -1.43 20.03 0.37
C ALA A 101 -2.49 19.42 1.29
N VAL A 102 -2.65 18.11 1.20
CA VAL A 102 -3.45 17.35 2.16
C VAL A 102 -2.59 16.18 2.64
N GLU A 103 -2.48 16.05 3.95
CA GLU A 103 -1.70 14.98 4.57
C GLU A 103 -2.55 13.72 4.68
N THR A 104 -1.94 12.56 4.54
CA THR A 104 -2.62 11.26 4.62
C THR A 104 -3.29 11.06 5.98
N GLU A 105 -2.73 11.65 7.05
CA GLU A 105 -3.32 11.66 8.39
C GLU A 105 -4.63 12.42 8.51
N ALA A 106 -5.01 13.23 7.51
CA ALA A 106 -6.34 13.84 7.45
C ALA A 106 -7.47 12.80 7.25
N LEU A 107 -7.15 11.64 6.67
CA LEU A 107 -8.06 10.49 6.66
C LEU A 107 -8.09 9.82 8.04
N SER A 108 -9.29 9.42 8.46
CA SER A 108 -9.39 8.59 9.65
C SER A 108 -8.69 7.26 9.46
N GLN A 109 -8.11 6.72 10.54
CA GLN A 109 -7.45 5.42 10.50
C GLN A 109 -8.40 4.30 10.01
N THR A 110 -9.67 4.36 10.36
CA THR A 110 -10.68 3.40 9.90
C THR A 110 -10.81 3.44 8.37
N LEU A 111 -10.93 4.64 7.81
CA LEU A 111 -11.08 4.82 6.36
C LEU A 111 -9.85 4.33 5.60
N ILE A 112 -8.64 4.61 6.09
CA ILE A 112 -7.40 4.07 5.49
C ILE A 112 -7.40 2.53 5.49
N VAL A 113 -7.84 1.93 6.60
CA VAL A 113 -7.95 0.47 6.72
C VAL A 113 -8.98 -0.09 5.75
N ASP A 114 -10.13 0.57 5.60
CA ASP A 114 -11.19 0.15 4.68
C ASP A 114 -10.72 0.24 3.21
N ILE A 115 -10.09 1.35 2.81
CA ILE A 115 -9.52 1.52 1.47
C ILE A 115 -8.54 0.38 1.13
N VAL A 116 -7.62 0.07 2.05
CA VAL A 116 -6.64 -1.01 1.84
C VAL A 116 -7.31 -2.37 1.79
N ARG A 117 -8.28 -2.63 2.67
CA ARG A 117 -9.01 -3.90 2.68
C ARG A 117 -9.78 -4.11 1.38
N ASP A 118 -10.54 -3.09 0.95
CA ASP A 118 -11.36 -3.18 -0.25
C ASP A 118 -10.48 -3.45 -1.48
N TRP A 119 -9.34 -2.74 -1.60
CA TRP A 119 -8.37 -3.03 -2.65
C TRP A 119 -7.80 -4.45 -2.58
N LEU A 120 -7.45 -4.95 -1.39
CA LEU A 120 -6.94 -6.31 -1.23
C LEU A 120 -8.01 -7.36 -1.56
N ASP A 121 -9.27 -7.09 -1.22
CA ASP A 121 -10.40 -7.98 -1.55
C ASP A 121 -10.67 -8.00 -3.06
N GLU A 122 -10.51 -6.88 -3.79
CA GLU A 122 -10.57 -6.82 -5.25
C GLU A 122 -9.52 -7.75 -5.91
N LEU A 123 -8.37 -7.95 -5.30
CA LEU A 123 -7.29 -8.78 -5.83
C LEU A 123 -7.53 -10.28 -5.64
N LEU A 124 -8.45 -10.66 -4.78
CA LEU A 124 -8.72 -12.06 -4.48
C LEU A 124 -9.71 -12.65 -5.50
N PRO A 125 -9.48 -13.88 -6.00
CA PRO A 125 -10.40 -14.56 -6.91
C PRO A 125 -11.74 -14.92 -6.24
N GLN A 126 -11.81 -14.83 -4.92
CA GLN A 126 -12.99 -15.05 -4.09
C GLN A 126 -12.86 -14.32 -2.75
N PRO A 127 -13.98 -13.98 -2.07
CA PRO A 127 -13.94 -13.29 -0.79
C PRO A 127 -13.03 -13.95 0.25
N LEU A 128 -12.24 -13.17 0.97
CA LEU A 128 -11.26 -13.64 1.95
C LEU A 128 -11.88 -14.63 2.97
N GLU A 129 -13.09 -14.37 3.43
CA GLU A 129 -13.79 -15.26 4.37
C GLU A 129 -13.94 -16.70 3.83
N ARG A 130 -14.25 -16.85 2.54
CA ARG A 130 -14.34 -18.18 1.92
C ARG A 130 -12.99 -18.88 1.88
N VAL A 131 -11.92 -18.13 1.59
CA VAL A 131 -10.55 -18.65 1.60
C VAL A 131 -10.19 -19.13 3.00
N LEU A 132 -10.44 -18.31 4.04
CA LEU A 132 -10.13 -18.65 5.42
C LEU A 132 -10.95 -19.85 5.96
N VAL A 133 -12.22 -19.95 5.57
CA VAL A 133 -13.06 -21.11 5.91
C VAL A 133 -12.52 -22.38 5.27
N ARG A 134 -12.16 -22.32 3.98
CA ARG A 134 -11.58 -23.46 3.27
C ARG A 134 -10.24 -23.87 3.89
N GLU A 135 -9.36 -22.92 4.16
CA GLU A 135 -8.06 -23.17 4.78
C GLU A 135 -8.21 -23.87 6.16
N ARG A 136 -9.14 -23.40 7.01
CA ARG A 136 -9.43 -24.03 8.30
C ARG A 136 -9.90 -25.47 8.13
N ARG A 137 -10.78 -25.75 7.19
CA ARG A 137 -11.27 -27.11 6.88
C ARG A 137 -10.14 -28.03 6.42
N GLU A 138 -9.31 -27.57 5.51
CA GLU A 138 -8.19 -28.35 4.98
C GLU A 138 -7.13 -28.62 6.08
N ARG A 139 -6.80 -27.63 6.90
CA ARG A 139 -5.92 -27.81 8.06
C ARG A 139 -6.46 -28.84 9.05
N ALA A 140 -7.75 -28.81 9.35
CA ALA A 140 -8.38 -29.80 10.23
C ALA A 140 -8.32 -31.21 9.63
N ARG A 141 -8.55 -31.34 8.31
CA ARG A 141 -8.42 -32.61 7.59
C ARG A 141 -6.99 -33.16 7.64
N LEU A 142 -6.00 -32.32 7.38
CA LEU A 142 -4.59 -32.71 7.43
C LEU A 142 -4.18 -33.19 8.84
N ARG A 143 -4.60 -32.48 9.90
CA ARG A 143 -4.33 -32.90 11.28
C ARG A 143 -4.87 -34.30 11.55
N ARG A 144 -6.13 -34.61 11.18
CA ARG A 144 -6.73 -35.94 11.35
C ARG A 144 -5.94 -37.01 10.61
N LEU A 145 -5.46 -36.75 9.39
CA LEU A 145 -4.69 -37.71 8.61
C LEU A 145 -3.31 -37.98 9.26
N ILE A 146 -2.68 -36.96 9.86
CA ILE A 146 -1.41 -37.12 10.58
C ILE A 146 -1.60 -37.96 11.86
N GLU A 147 -2.67 -37.68 12.62
CA GLU A 147 -3.00 -38.40 13.85
C GLU A 147 -3.38 -39.87 13.62
N GLN A 148 -3.91 -40.21 12.44
CA GLN A 148 -4.30 -41.57 12.04
C GLN A 148 -3.14 -42.39 11.44
N ARG A 149 -1.94 -41.81 11.25
CA ARG A 149 -0.81 -42.60 10.81
C ARG A 149 -0.32 -43.52 11.93
N PRO A 150 -0.37 -44.84 11.73
CA PRO A 150 0.20 -45.77 12.70
C PRO A 150 1.73 -45.50 12.80
N ARG A 151 2.27 -45.56 14.01
CA ARG A 151 3.70 -45.49 14.29
C ARG A 151 4.40 -46.71 13.74
#